data_764ed3963bbee930cc344cb6281bfacb
#
_entry.id   764ed3963bbee930cc344cb6281bfacb
#
_cell.length_a   1.000
_cell.length_b   1.000
_cell.length_c   1.000
_cell.angle_alpha   90.00
_cell.angle_beta   90.00
_cell.angle_gamma   90.00
#
_symmetry.space_group_name_H-M   'P 1'
#
loop_
_entity.id
_entity.type
_entity.pdbx_description
1 polymer ?
#
loop_
_entity_poly.entity_id
_entity_poly.type
_entity_poly.pdbx_seq_one_letter_code
_entity_poly.pdbx_strand_id
1 'polypeptide(L)'
;TYTVLHLCTIFFAAWLVMPGIPALIGIAPSPPDAPTMGYGAQAGPFDSVRAQYLYPIPELVSDIQGPTEEDIDFSVYLYLPQLPSDPGIEGVPLAILLHAFKNPSVDSYTDWIDHLVGKGMAVAYIQYPTDVRPDEADTFTLVEEDGMSNWPHHVPRMHALQSAIDLLQERIDDTTRDDFVNQALGDLKILPQHLWIGGHSLGGAYSLQVLQMAQDKQWGNQTLVVNTEMAAARPVQEEWLPNYTNLPENTLVHLVVAEDDMTVGQCDSVHHIDLFSGVDENHTLLVYIPSDRYGFPRLVATHYLPANEAHDTLADWAFYRRIDAQADWVVAHSRGDLNTADFAYANLVDTPMLSDMGKWSDGTPVLPLQVYSNPSESGLFASCF
;
A
#
# COMPACT_ATOMS: atom_id res chain seq x y z
N THR A 1 14.35 52.72 20.39
CA THR A 1 15.64 52.05 20.01
C THR A 1 15.83 50.74 20.73
N TYR A 2 15.38 50.57 21.98
CA TYR A 2 15.49 49.29 22.72
C TYR A 2 14.53 48.21 22.22
N THR A 3 13.36 48.58 21.74
CA THR A 3 12.33 47.62 21.28
C THR A 3 12.71 46.92 19.96
N VAL A 4 13.39 47.62 19.07
CA VAL A 4 13.84 47.06 17.78
C VAL A 4 15.03 46.11 17.97
N LEU A 5 15.93 46.41 18.93
CA LEU A 5 17.05 45.52 19.24
C LEU A 5 16.60 44.22 19.88
N HIS A 6 15.56 44.24 20.74
CA HIS A 6 15.00 43.01 21.34
C HIS A 6 14.26 42.16 20.34
N LEU A 7 13.54 42.72 19.37
CA LEU A 7 12.91 41.97 18.30
C LEU A 7 13.95 41.29 17.40
N CYS A 8 15.02 42.00 17.04
CA CYS A 8 16.11 41.40 16.26
C CYS A 8 16.83 40.28 17.00
N THR A 9 17.00 40.40 18.32
CA THR A 9 17.67 39.35 19.13
C THR A 9 16.78 38.14 19.32
N ILE A 10 15.47 38.31 19.47
CA ILE A 10 14.51 37.21 19.54
C ILE A 10 14.41 36.47 18.19
N PHE A 11 14.42 37.21 17.07
CA PHE A 11 14.47 36.61 15.74
C PHE A 11 15.77 35.86 15.50
N PHE A 12 16.93 36.38 15.94
CA PHE A 12 18.21 35.70 15.79
C PHE A 12 18.33 34.45 16.68
N ALA A 13 17.81 34.50 17.91
CA ALA A 13 17.78 33.34 18.81
C ALA A 13 16.79 32.25 18.34
N ALA A 14 15.63 32.63 17.79
CA ALA A 14 14.70 31.72 17.16
C ALA A 14 15.31 31.08 15.91
N TRP A 15 16.14 31.80 15.17
CA TRP A 15 16.85 31.32 13.99
C TRP A 15 17.86 30.20 14.29
N LEU A 16 18.51 30.28 15.48
CA LEU A 16 19.46 29.26 15.94
C LEU A 16 18.77 28.00 16.52
N VAL A 17 17.52 28.13 16.98
CA VAL A 17 16.81 27.06 17.70
C VAL A 17 15.76 26.35 16.84
N MET A 18 15.27 26.98 15.75
CA MET A 18 14.30 26.38 14.82
C MET A 18 14.96 26.10 13.46
N PRO A 19 15.48 24.87 13.25
CA PRO A 19 15.91 24.48 11.92
C PRO A 19 14.68 24.55 10.99
N GLY A 20 14.72 25.35 9.96
CA GLY A 20 13.61 25.61 9.04
C GLY A 20 13.30 27.08 8.82
N ILE A 21 13.65 27.97 9.75
CA ILE A 21 13.61 29.41 9.48
C ILE A 21 14.48 29.81 8.28
N PRO A 22 15.67 29.23 8.05
CA PRO A 22 16.46 29.48 6.84
C PRO A 22 15.69 29.26 5.53
N ALA A 23 14.84 28.25 5.45
CA ALA A 23 14.05 27.99 4.24
C ALA A 23 12.92 29.00 4.04
N LEU A 24 12.29 29.46 5.12
CA LEU A 24 11.29 30.54 5.07
C LEU A 24 11.84 31.83 4.45
N ILE A 25 13.15 32.02 4.50
CA ILE A 25 13.87 33.18 3.90
C ILE A 25 14.73 32.77 2.69
N GLY A 26 14.50 31.57 2.12
CA GLY A 26 15.18 31.08 0.92
C GLY A 26 16.65 30.70 1.10
N ILE A 27 17.08 30.39 2.34
CA ILE A 27 18.47 30.00 2.65
C ILE A 27 18.63 28.48 2.80
N ALA A 28 17.59 27.78 3.29
CA ALA A 28 17.64 26.32 3.39
C ALA A 28 17.31 25.66 2.04
N PRO A 29 17.95 24.54 1.70
CA PRO A 29 17.62 23.79 0.49
C PRO A 29 16.16 23.34 0.50
N SER A 30 15.52 23.39 -0.67
CA SER A 30 14.20 22.80 -0.87
C SER A 30 14.30 21.31 -1.19
N PRO A 31 13.25 20.52 -0.90
CA PRO A 31 13.16 19.13 -1.35
C PRO A 31 13.32 18.99 -2.87
N PRO A 32 13.66 17.80 -3.37
CA PRO A 32 13.61 17.54 -4.80
C PRO A 32 12.17 17.69 -5.34
N ASP A 33 12.06 18.08 -6.59
CA ASP A 33 10.79 17.96 -7.32
C ASP A 33 10.45 16.46 -7.51
N ALA A 34 9.19 16.16 -7.81
CA ALA A 34 8.78 14.82 -8.24
C ALA A 34 9.65 14.35 -9.44
N PRO A 35 9.88 13.05 -9.59
CA PRO A 35 10.57 12.53 -10.77
C PRO A 35 9.89 13.02 -12.06
N THR A 36 10.67 13.53 -13.00
CA THR A 36 10.14 14.05 -14.29
C THR A 36 10.07 12.98 -15.36
N MET A 37 10.70 11.85 -15.15
CA MET A 37 10.74 10.70 -16.04
C MET A 37 10.86 9.41 -15.24
N GLY A 38 10.38 8.32 -15.82
CA GLY A 38 10.44 6.99 -15.19
C GLY A 38 9.38 6.83 -14.11
N TYR A 39 9.68 5.96 -13.17
CA TYR A 39 8.76 5.63 -12.08
C TYR A 39 8.58 6.79 -11.10
N GLY A 40 7.34 7.01 -10.65
CA GLY A 40 6.94 8.10 -9.77
C GLY A 40 6.73 9.44 -10.47
N ALA A 41 6.97 9.53 -11.78
CA ALA A 41 6.81 10.78 -12.53
C ALA A 41 5.34 11.12 -12.78
N GLN A 42 4.55 10.14 -13.14
CA GLN A 42 3.10 10.23 -13.40
C GLN A 42 2.49 8.83 -13.32
N ALA A 43 1.22 8.78 -12.97
CA ALA A 43 0.38 7.62 -13.23
C ALA A 43 0.53 7.18 -14.68
N GLY A 44 0.52 6.03 -15.13
CA GLY A 44 0.83 5.57 -16.48
C GLY A 44 -0.03 6.19 -17.57
N PRO A 45 0.04 5.69 -18.82
CA PRO A 45 -0.58 6.32 -19.97
C PRO A 45 -2.10 6.05 -20.10
N PHE A 46 -2.68 5.18 -19.25
CA PHE A 46 -4.07 4.79 -19.41
C PHE A 46 -4.97 5.56 -18.44
N ASP A 47 -6.03 6.18 -18.99
CA ASP A 47 -7.14 6.67 -18.17
C ASP A 47 -7.92 5.48 -17.58
N SER A 48 -8.73 5.74 -16.56
CA SER A 48 -9.55 4.72 -15.92
C SER A 48 -11.05 4.94 -16.13
N VAL A 49 -11.80 3.85 -16.09
CA VAL A 49 -13.24 3.84 -15.88
C VAL A 49 -13.56 3.00 -14.65
N ARG A 50 -14.66 3.31 -13.96
CA ARG A 50 -14.96 2.69 -12.67
C ARG A 50 -16.40 2.22 -12.60
N ALA A 51 -16.63 1.07 -11.96
CA ALA A 51 -17.92 0.63 -11.47
C ALA A 51 -17.88 0.35 -9.96
N GLN A 52 -19.02 0.43 -9.32
CA GLN A 52 -19.22 0.09 -7.91
C GLN A 52 -20.15 -1.11 -7.82
N TYR A 53 -19.72 -2.13 -7.11
CA TYR A 53 -20.49 -3.34 -6.86
C TYR A 53 -20.69 -3.53 -5.36
N LEU A 54 -21.94 -3.59 -4.93
CA LEU A 54 -22.28 -3.88 -3.55
C LEU A 54 -22.11 -5.40 -3.32
N TYR A 55 -21.32 -5.78 -2.33
CA TYR A 55 -21.24 -7.16 -1.91
C TYR A 55 -22.25 -7.49 -0.82
N PRO A 56 -22.73 -8.74 -0.71
CA PRO A 56 -23.64 -9.14 0.34
C PRO A 56 -23.05 -8.91 1.72
N ILE A 57 -23.74 -8.17 2.58
CA ILE A 57 -23.32 -7.94 3.95
C ILE A 57 -23.49 -9.24 4.71
N PRO A 58 -22.44 -9.84 5.30
CA PRO A 58 -22.56 -11.08 6.07
C PRO A 58 -23.49 -10.89 7.28
N GLU A 59 -24.25 -11.93 7.64
CA GLU A 59 -25.17 -11.91 8.78
C GLU A 59 -24.48 -11.44 10.06
N LEU A 60 -23.26 -11.95 10.32
CA LEU A 60 -22.48 -11.55 11.47
C LEU A 60 -22.17 -10.03 11.51
N VAL A 61 -21.98 -9.39 10.35
CA VAL A 61 -21.74 -7.94 10.25
C VAL A 61 -23.06 -7.19 10.46
N SER A 62 -24.16 -7.68 9.90
CA SER A 62 -25.48 -7.06 10.03
C SER A 62 -26.04 -7.12 11.46
N ASP A 63 -25.68 -8.16 12.22
CA ASP A 63 -26.10 -8.34 13.60
C ASP A 63 -25.29 -7.49 14.59
N ILE A 64 -24.12 -7.02 14.18
CA ILE A 64 -23.31 -6.10 14.97
C ILE A 64 -23.83 -4.68 14.77
N GLN A 65 -24.74 -4.28 15.62
CA GLN A 65 -25.31 -2.95 15.66
C GLN A 65 -24.36 -1.98 16.37
N GLY A 66 -23.31 -1.58 15.71
CA GLY A 66 -22.51 -0.43 16.13
C GLY A 66 -22.66 0.69 15.10
N PRO A 67 -22.21 1.91 15.38
CA PRO A 67 -22.03 2.91 14.35
C PRO A 67 -21.00 2.35 13.37
N THR A 68 -21.49 1.71 12.32
CA THR A 68 -20.73 1.54 11.10
C THR A 68 -20.24 2.92 10.69
N GLU A 69 -19.02 3.02 10.21
CA GLU A 69 -18.52 4.25 9.64
C GLU A 69 -19.58 4.80 8.68
N GLU A 70 -19.95 6.07 8.86
CA GLU A 70 -21.07 6.67 8.10
C GLU A 70 -20.85 6.62 6.58
N ASP A 71 -19.60 6.35 6.13
CA ASP A 71 -19.17 6.42 4.74
C ASP A 71 -18.85 5.06 4.10
N ILE A 72 -19.25 3.94 4.71
CA ILE A 72 -19.02 2.62 4.11
C ILE A 72 -20.23 2.11 3.35
N ASP A 73 -20.06 1.80 2.08
CA ASP A 73 -21.09 1.28 1.19
C ASP A 73 -21.03 -0.25 0.99
N PHE A 74 -20.15 -0.97 1.69
CA PHE A 74 -19.91 -2.39 1.48
C PHE A 74 -19.68 -2.73 -0.01
N SER A 75 -18.72 -2.02 -0.61
CA SER A 75 -18.53 -2.02 -2.04
C SER A 75 -17.17 -2.53 -2.45
N VAL A 76 -17.12 -3.15 -3.62
CA VAL A 76 -15.90 -3.27 -4.43
C VAL A 76 -15.99 -2.22 -5.53
N TYR A 77 -15.06 -1.27 -5.52
CA TYR A 77 -14.88 -0.34 -6.63
C TYR A 77 -13.89 -0.96 -7.61
N LEU A 78 -14.37 -1.34 -8.79
CA LEU A 78 -13.54 -1.91 -9.84
C LEU A 78 -13.18 -0.82 -10.84
N TYR A 79 -11.89 -0.55 -10.97
CA TYR A 79 -11.30 0.37 -11.93
C TYR A 79 -10.66 -0.44 -13.05
N LEU A 80 -10.93 -0.07 -14.28
CA LEU A 80 -10.38 -0.72 -15.47
C LEU A 80 -9.66 0.30 -16.35
N PRO A 81 -8.48 -0.05 -16.92
CA PRO A 81 -7.76 0.83 -17.81
C PRO A 81 -8.49 0.97 -19.16
N GLN A 82 -8.51 2.19 -19.70
CA GLN A 82 -8.98 2.44 -21.06
C GLN A 82 -7.85 2.12 -22.05
N LEU A 83 -7.88 0.92 -22.58
CA LEU A 83 -6.88 0.44 -23.50
C LEU A 83 -7.22 0.82 -24.96
N PRO A 84 -6.22 0.89 -25.88
CA PRO A 84 -6.48 1.01 -27.31
C PRO A 84 -7.34 -0.18 -27.82
N SER A 85 -8.02 0.02 -28.94
CA SER A 85 -8.97 -0.97 -29.51
C SER A 85 -8.34 -2.30 -29.91
N ASP A 86 -7.03 -2.37 -30.10
CA ASP A 86 -6.28 -3.59 -30.36
C ASP A 86 -4.92 -3.51 -29.64
N PRO A 87 -4.89 -3.80 -28.33
CA PRO A 87 -3.65 -3.69 -27.55
C PRO A 87 -2.69 -4.87 -27.78
N GLY A 88 -3.10 -5.92 -28.49
CA GLY A 88 -2.27 -7.09 -28.76
C GLY A 88 -1.96 -7.95 -27.52
N ILE A 89 -2.80 -7.89 -26.49
CA ILE A 89 -2.66 -8.61 -25.21
C ILE A 89 -3.88 -9.50 -24.93
N GLU A 90 -3.73 -10.48 -24.07
CA GLU A 90 -4.82 -11.38 -23.68
C GLU A 90 -5.76 -10.77 -22.64
N GLY A 91 -5.22 -9.94 -21.75
CA GLY A 91 -5.98 -9.31 -20.69
C GLY A 91 -5.13 -8.41 -19.81
N VAL A 92 -5.70 -7.99 -18.69
CA VAL A 92 -5.10 -7.10 -17.70
C VAL A 92 -4.92 -7.82 -16.35
N PRO A 93 -3.77 -7.67 -15.67
CA PRO A 93 -3.57 -8.21 -14.33
C PRO A 93 -4.53 -7.59 -13.31
N LEU A 94 -4.70 -8.25 -12.16
CA LEU A 94 -5.53 -7.78 -11.07
C LEU A 94 -4.67 -7.11 -9.98
N ALA A 95 -5.15 -5.99 -9.45
CA ALA A 95 -4.68 -5.41 -8.20
C ALA A 95 -5.82 -5.36 -7.18
N ILE A 96 -5.53 -5.69 -5.92
CA ILE A 96 -6.45 -5.58 -4.78
C ILE A 96 -5.87 -4.58 -3.80
N LEU A 97 -6.61 -3.51 -3.51
CA LEU A 97 -6.18 -2.44 -2.61
C LEU A 97 -7.15 -2.32 -1.42
N LEU A 98 -6.58 -2.32 -0.21
CA LEU A 98 -7.30 -2.23 1.06
C LEU A 98 -6.97 -0.94 1.81
N HIS A 99 -7.99 -0.28 2.34
CA HIS A 99 -7.88 1.00 3.04
C HIS A 99 -7.48 0.88 4.52
N ALA A 100 -7.06 2.00 5.12
CA ALA A 100 -6.72 2.09 6.53
C ALA A 100 -7.97 2.10 7.44
N PHE A 101 -7.73 1.95 8.75
CA PHE A 101 -8.76 2.08 9.79
C PHE A 101 -9.44 3.46 9.72
N LYS A 102 -10.77 3.48 9.69
CA LYS A 102 -11.60 4.69 9.60
C LYS A 102 -11.29 5.59 8.40
N ASN A 103 -10.74 5.04 7.33
CA ASN A 103 -10.51 5.77 6.09
C ASN A 103 -10.99 4.96 4.87
N PRO A 104 -12.30 4.64 4.78
CA PRO A 104 -12.86 3.85 3.68
C PRO A 104 -13.01 4.64 2.38
N SER A 105 -12.82 5.97 2.41
CA SER A 105 -13.01 6.79 1.22
C SER A 105 -12.02 6.43 0.11
N VAL A 106 -12.55 6.17 -1.07
CA VAL A 106 -11.75 6.00 -2.29
C VAL A 106 -10.88 7.23 -2.56
N ASP A 107 -11.40 8.43 -2.24
CA ASP A 107 -10.72 9.70 -2.53
C ASP A 107 -9.37 9.82 -1.84
N SER A 108 -9.18 9.14 -0.70
CA SER A 108 -7.89 9.10 -0.01
C SER A 108 -6.83 8.25 -0.71
N TYR A 109 -7.20 7.48 -1.73
CA TYR A 109 -6.29 6.55 -2.42
C TYR A 109 -6.39 6.64 -3.96
N THR A 110 -7.00 7.70 -4.49
CA THR A 110 -7.17 7.85 -5.96
C THR A 110 -5.84 7.90 -6.68
N ASP A 111 -4.84 8.61 -6.17
CA ASP A 111 -3.52 8.66 -6.81
C ASP A 111 -2.86 7.28 -6.85
N TRP A 112 -2.99 6.49 -5.77
CA TRP A 112 -2.48 5.11 -5.76
C TRP A 112 -3.19 4.24 -6.80
N ILE A 113 -4.52 4.33 -6.85
CA ILE A 113 -5.34 3.62 -7.85
C ILE A 113 -4.94 4.04 -9.26
N ASP A 114 -4.76 5.34 -9.51
CA ASP A 114 -4.39 5.87 -10.83
C ASP A 114 -3.01 5.38 -11.28
N HIS A 115 -2.04 5.25 -10.36
CA HIS A 115 -0.73 4.68 -10.67
C HIS A 115 -0.84 3.20 -11.10
N LEU A 116 -1.65 2.38 -10.40
CA LEU A 116 -1.86 0.98 -10.75
C LEU A 116 -2.63 0.82 -12.07
N VAL A 117 -3.78 1.52 -12.22
CA VAL A 117 -4.61 1.44 -13.42
C VAL A 117 -3.88 2.03 -14.62
N GLY A 118 -3.20 3.15 -14.43
CA GLY A 118 -2.46 3.83 -15.48
C GLY A 118 -1.36 2.96 -16.10
N LYS A 119 -0.85 1.97 -15.38
CA LYS A 119 0.09 0.95 -15.88
C LYS A 119 -0.60 -0.20 -16.61
N GLY A 120 -1.93 -0.28 -16.57
CA GLY A 120 -2.72 -1.29 -17.28
C GLY A 120 -3.21 -2.44 -16.41
N MET A 121 -3.39 -2.23 -15.11
CA MET A 121 -3.99 -3.19 -14.19
C MET A 121 -5.49 -2.93 -14.00
N ALA A 122 -6.28 -3.97 -13.81
CA ALA A 122 -7.59 -3.86 -13.19
C ALA A 122 -7.40 -3.69 -11.68
N VAL A 123 -8.00 -2.66 -11.07
CA VAL A 123 -7.83 -2.40 -9.63
C VAL A 123 -9.17 -2.57 -8.91
N ALA A 124 -9.22 -3.48 -7.96
CA ALA A 124 -10.32 -3.68 -7.04
C ALA A 124 -10.00 -3.00 -5.70
N TYR A 125 -10.60 -1.84 -5.45
CA TYR A 125 -10.57 -1.20 -4.14
C TYR A 125 -11.73 -1.74 -3.33
N ILE A 126 -11.43 -2.36 -2.18
CA ILE A 126 -12.44 -3.00 -1.34
C ILE A 126 -12.69 -2.14 -0.11
N GLN A 127 -13.93 -1.66 0.03
CA GLN A 127 -14.39 -1.10 1.29
C GLN A 127 -14.80 -2.23 2.23
N TYR A 128 -14.31 -2.20 3.45
CA TYR A 128 -14.69 -3.14 4.51
C TYR A 128 -14.89 -2.38 5.84
N PRO A 129 -15.76 -2.85 6.74
CA PRO A 129 -16.04 -2.14 7.98
C PRO A 129 -14.81 -2.21 8.91
N THR A 130 -14.34 -1.07 9.39
CA THR A 130 -13.21 -1.01 10.32
C THR A 130 -13.63 -0.70 11.75
N ASP A 131 -14.67 0.09 11.97
CA ASP A 131 -15.21 0.43 13.30
C ASP A 131 -16.45 -0.44 13.63
N VAL A 132 -16.29 -1.74 13.48
CA VAL A 132 -17.33 -2.70 13.86
C VAL A 132 -17.12 -3.02 15.34
N ARG A 133 -18.06 -2.63 16.18
CA ARG A 133 -18.03 -2.95 17.60
C ARG A 133 -19.09 -4.01 17.88
N PRO A 134 -18.70 -5.20 18.40
CA PRO A 134 -19.70 -6.11 18.92
C PRO A 134 -20.42 -5.42 20.08
N ASP A 135 -21.75 -5.45 20.06
CA ASP A 135 -22.52 -5.07 21.24
C ASP A 135 -22.12 -6.00 22.39
N GLU A 136 -21.66 -5.38 23.45
CA GLU A 136 -21.34 -5.91 24.76
C GLU A 136 -21.20 -7.45 24.89
N ALA A 137 -19.96 -7.90 24.93
CA ALA A 137 -19.47 -9.08 25.69
C ALA A 137 -19.92 -10.50 25.27
N ASP A 138 -21.05 -10.73 24.66
CA ASP A 138 -21.62 -12.10 24.63
C ASP A 138 -21.33 -12.91 23.35
N THR A 139 -20.89 -12.30 22.24
CA THR A 139 -20.72 -13.00 20.96
C THR A 139 -19.27 -13.31 20.59
N PHE A 140 -18.32 -12.62 21.19
CA PHE A 140 -16.90 -12.88 20.95
C PHE A 140 -16.20 -13.16 22.26
N THR A 141 -15.93 -14.43 22.53
CA THR A 141 -15.04 -14.82 23.62
C THR A 141 -13.68 -14.19 23.30
N LEU A 142 -13.32 -13.17 24.07
CA LEU A 142 -11.96 -12.64 24.09
C LEU A 142 -11.07 -13.77 24.59
N VAL A 143 -10.39 -14.47 23.71
CA VAL A 143 -9.32 -15.36 24.11
C VAL A 143 -8.13 -14.48 24.42
N GLU A 144 -7.99 -14.09 25.67
CA GLU A 144 -6.75 -13.57 26.23
C GLU A 144 -5.76 -14.73 26.33
N GLU A 145 -5.13 -15.10 25.25
CA GLU A 145 -3.92 -15.91 25.29
C GLU A 145 -2.76 -15.07 24.79
N ASP A 146 -1.75 -14.91 25.65
CA ASP A 146 -0.42 -14.37 25.39
C ASP A 146 -0.26 -12.86 25.14
N GLY A 147 -1.09 -12.00 25.75
CA GLY A 147 -0.77 -10.57 25.86
C GLY A 147 -0.89 -9.76 24.55
N MET A 148 -1.33 -10.37 23.46
CA MET A 148 -1.72 -9.66 22.25
C MET A 148 -3.22 -9.38 22.30
N SER A 149 -3.59 -8.12 22.12
CA SER A 149 -4.98 -7.71 22.15
C SER A 149 -5.73 -8.37 21.00
N ASN A 150 -6.48 -9.40 21.29
CA ASN A 150 -7.44 -9.99 20.36
C ASN A 150 -8.51 -8.93 20.10
N TRP A 151 -8.38 -8.23 19.00
CA TRP A 151 -9.35 -7.23 18.61
C TRP A 151 -10.63 -7.94 18.19
N PRO A 152 -11.73 -7.87 18.97
CA PRO A 152 -12.96 -8.61 18.69
C PRO A 152 -13.61 -8.23 17.35
N HIS A 153 -13.03 -7.23 16.68
CA HIS A 153 -13.50 -6.69 15.41
C HIS A 153 -12.94 -7.42 14.18
N HIS A 154 -11.95 -8.31 14.35
CA HIS A 154 -11.34 -9.00 13.19
C HIS A 154 -12.32 -9.93 12.47
N VAL A 155 -13.11 -10.71 13.21
CA VAL A 155 -14.04 -11.69 12.64
C VAL A 155 -15.02 -11.06 11.65
N PRO A 156 -15.78 -10.02 12.03
CA PRO A 156 -16.71 -9.39 11.08
C PRO A 156 -15.99 -8.78 9.86
N ARG A 157 -14.81 -8.18 10.05
CA ARG A 157 -14.01 -7.64 8.95
C ARG A 157 -13.59 -8.71 7.97
N MET A 158 -13.13 -9.88 8.48
CA MET A 158 -12.73 -11.01 7.64
C MET A 158 -13.92 -11.57 6.86
N HIS A 159 -15.11 -11.70 7.47
CA HIS A 159 -16.32 -12.12 6.76
C HIS A 159 -16.73 -11.12 5.68
N ALA A 160 -16.61 -9.82 5.93
CA ALA A 160 -16.89 -8.78 4.93
C ALA A 160 -15.91 -8.87 3.76
N LEU A 161 -14.60 -9.00 4.05
CA LEU A 161 -13.57 -9.18 3.03
C LEU A 161 -13.79 -10.46 2.21
N GLN A 162 -14.15 -11.58 2.84
CA GLN A 162 -14.47 -12.81 2.14
C GLN A 162 -15.65 -12.61 1.18
N SER A 163 -16.73 -11.94 1.64
CA SER A 163 -17.88 -11.63 0.80
C SER A 163 -17.53 -10.75 -0.40
N ALA A 164 -16.65 -9.77 -0.20
CA ALA A 164 -16.15 -8.91 -1.27
C ALA A 164 -15.29 -9.67 -2.29
N ILE A 165 -14.41 -10.56 -1.83
CA ILE A 165 -13.57 -11.41 -2.68
C ILE A 165 -14.42 -12.42 -3.47
N ASP A 166 -15.47 -12.96 -2.87
CA ASP A 166 -16.40 -13.88 -3.57
C ASP A 166 -17.16 -13.13 -4.66
N LEU A 167 -17.65 -11.92 -4.38
CA LEU A 167 -18.25 -11.05 -5.40
C LEU A 167 -17.26 -10.75 -6.53
N LEU A 168 -16.03 -10.39 -6.20
CA LEU A 168 -15.01 -10.10 -7.21
C LEU A 168 -14.72 -11.31 -8.10
N GLN A 169 -14.68 -12.54 -7.53
CA GLN A 169 -14.56 -13.78 -8.29
C GLN A 169 -15.73 -13.93 -9.27
N GLU A 170 -16.97 -13.70 -8.83
CA GLU A 170 -18.13 -13.77 -9.72
C GLU A 170 -18.00 -12.80 -10.90
N ARG A 171 -17.52 -11.57 -10.66
CA ARG A 171 -17.34 -10.57 -11.72
C ARG A 171 -16.22 -10.92 -12.70
N ILE A 172 -15.19 -11.61 -12.24
CA ILE A 172 -14.09 -12.08 -13.10
C ILE A 172 -14.52 -13.29 -13.94
N ASP A 173 -15.28 -14.23 -13.34
CA ASP A 173 -15.65 -15.50 -13.98
C ASP A 173 -16.92 -15.40 -14.83
N ASP A 174 -17.71 -14.33 -14.68
CA ASP A 174 -18.97 -14.19 -15.40
C ASP A 174 -18.73 -14.07 -16.90
N THR A 175 -19.00 -15.19 -17.59
CA THR A 175 -18.91 -15.28 -19.04
C THR A 175 -20.03 -14.55 -19.76
N THR A 176 -21.14 -14.22 -19.06
CA THR A 176 -22.20 -13.38 -19.58
C THR A 176 -21.86 -11.90 -19.48
N ARG A 177 -20.83 -11.63 -18.76
CA ARG A 177 -20.14 -10.37 -18.54
C ARG A 177 -21.06 -9.18 -18.27
N ASP A 178 -20.81 -8.56 -17.13
CA ASP A 178 -21.29 -7.24 -16.83
C ASP A 178 -20.99 -6.28 -18.01
N ASP A 179 -21.99 -5.51 -18.42
CA ASP A 179 -21.88 -4.53 -19.50
C ASP A 179 -20.69 -3.57 -19.28
N PHE A 180 -20.37 -3.26 -18.02
CA PHE A 180 -19.24 -2.39 -17.69
C PHE A 180 -17.88 -3.00 -18.08
N VAL A 181 -17.61 -4.25 -17.72
CA VAL A 181 -16.34 -4.93 -18.06
C VAL A 181 -16.22 -5.08 -19.58
N ASN A 182 -17.32 -5.42 -20.26
CA ASN A 182 -17.36 -5.52 -21.72
C ASN A 182 -17.10 -4.17 -22.41
N GLN A 183 -17.66 -3.08 -21.90
CA GLN A 183 -17.44 -1.74 -22.46
C GLN A 183 -16.00 -1.27 -22.25
N ALA A 184 -15.39 -1.60 -21.13
CA ALA A 184 -14.05 -1.17 -20.79
C ALA A 184 -12.95 -2.01 -21.47
N LEU A 185 -13.09 -3.34 -21.46
CA LEU A 185 -12.06 -4.28 -21.89
C LEU A 185 -12.35 -4.96 -23.25
N GLY A 186 -13.59 -4.88 -23.76
CA GLY A 186 -13.97 -5.63 -24.97
C GLY A 186 -13.83 -7.15 -24.75
N ASP A 187 -13.02 -7.81 -25.60
CA ASP A 187 -12.75 -9.24 -25.49
C ASP A 187 -11.63 -9.61 -24.51
N LEU A 188 -10.93 -8.61 -23.94
CA LEU A 188 -9.86 -8.83 -22.98
C LEU A 188 -10.42 -9.35 -21.65
N LYS A 189 -9.59 -10.09 -20.92
CA LYS A 189 -9.92 -10.67 -19.62
C LYS A 189 -9.22 -9.94 -18.49
N ILE A 190 -9.77 -10.02 -17.28
CA ILE A 190 -8.99 -9.81 -16.07
C ILE A 190 -8.20 -11.10 -15.82
N LEU A 191 -6.91 -10.97 -15.55
CA LEU A 191 -5.96 -12.09 -15.39
C LEU A 191 -5.52 -12.20 -13.92
N PRO A 192 -6.34 -12.77 -13.03
CA PRO A 192 -6.05 -12.79 -11.60
C PRO A 192 -4.87 -13.70 -11.21
N GLN A 193 -4.40 -14.57 -12.12
CA GLN A 193 -3.16 -15.32 -11.92
C GLN A 193 -1.91 -14.43 -11.83
N HIS A 194 -2.00 -13.19 -12.30
CA HIS A 194 -1.02 -12.13 -12.13
C HIS A 194 -1.61 -11.08 -11.18
N LEU A 195 -1.18 -11.12 -9.91
CA LEU A 195 -1.81 -10.38 -8.83
C LEU A 195 -0.84 -9.39 -8.19
N TRP A 196 -1.31 -8.19 -7.97
CA TRP A 196 -0.79 -7.26 -7.00
C TRP A 196 -1.79 -7.15 -5.84
N ILE A 197 -1.34 -7.27 -4.61
CA ILE A 197 -2.19 -7.12 -3.42
C ILE A 197 -1.49 -6.28 -2.38
N GLY A 198 -2.21 -5.33 -1.82
CA GLY A 198 -1.64 -4.46 -0.81
C GLY A 198 -2.65 -3.57 -0.12
N GLY A 199 -2.16 -2.74 0.77
CA GLY A 199 -2.99 -1.81 1.52
C GLY A 199 -2.20 -0.97 2.50
N HIS A 200 -2.90 -0.03 3.12
CA HIS A 200 -2.37 0.91 4.08
C HIS A 200 -2.83 0.57 5.50
N SER A 201 -1.92 0.61 6.46
CA SER A 201 -2.24 0.47 7.89
C SER A 201 -2.98 -0.85 8.18
N LEU A 202 -4.22 -0.79 8.67
CA LEU A 202 -5.07 -1.95 8.86
C LEU A 202 -5.28 -2.75 7.56
N GLY A 203 -5.47 -2.07 6.43
CA GLY A 203 -5.55 -2.69 5.12
C GLY A 203 -4.24 -3.38 4.70
N GLY A 204 -3.10 -2.82 5.09
CA GLY A 204 -1.80 -3.48 4.92
C GLY A 204 -1.73 -4.82 5.66
N ALA A 205 -2.18 -4.85 6.91
CA ALA A 205 -2.27 -6.10 7.67
C ALA A 205 -3.27 -7.09 7.07
N TYR A 206 -4.46 -6.62 6.67
CA TYR A 206 -5.48 -7.50 6.08
C TYR A 206 -5.17 -7.97 4.66
N SER A 207 -4.33 -7.26 3.90
CA SER A 207 -3.87 -7.74 2.61
C SER A 207 -3.19 -9.11 2.70
N LEU A 208 -2.58 -9.40 3.85
CA LEU A 208 -1.98 -10.71 4.12
C LEU A 208 -3.04 -11.83 4.24
N GLN A 209 -4.18 -11.57 4.90
CA GLN A 209 -5.26 -12.57 4.99
C GLN A 209 -6.06 -12.65 3.68
N VAL A 210 -6.29 -11.54 3.01
CA VAL A 210 -6.95 -11.52 1.70
C VAL A 210 -6.09 -12.25 0.66
N LEU A 211 -4.78 -12.23 0.78
CA LEU A 211 -3.91 -13.07 -0.05
C LEU A 211 -4.24 -14.56 0.09
N GLN A 212 -4.51 -15.06 1.32
CA GLN A 212 -4.93 -16.44 1.49
C GLN A 212 -6.25 -16.71 0.75
N MET A 213 -7.25 -15.82 0.90
CA MET A 213 -8.53 -15.94 0.17
C MET A 213 -8.33 -15.94 -1.36
N ALA A 214 -7.41 -15.12 -1.85
CA ALA A 214 -7.06 -15.05 -3.27
C ALA A 214 -6.38 -16.36 -3.75
N GLN A 215 -5.47 -16.91 -2.94
CA GLN A 215 -4.80 -18.18 -3.27
C GLN A 215 -5.77 -19.35 -3.32
N ASP A 216 -6.79 -19.40 -2.47
CA ASP A 216 -7.84 -20.42 -2.50
C ASP A 216 -8.60 -20.39 -3.84
N LYS A 217 -8.61 -19.24 -4.52
CA LYS A 217 -9.18 -19.04 -5.86
C LYS A 217 -8.13 -19.19 -6.99
N GLN A 218 -6.92 -19.60 -6.66
CA GLN A 218 -5.78 -19.71 -7.60
C GLN A 218 -5.33 -18.37 -8.19
N TRP A 219 -5.66 -17.25 -7.52
CA TRP A 219 -5.16 -15.94 -7.92
C TRP A 219 -3.69 -15.78 -7.48
N GLY A 220 -2.93 -15.01 -8.24
CA GLY A 220 -1.51 -14.78 -7.96
C GLY A 220 -0.62 -16.03 -8.10
N ASN A 221 -1.05 -17.08 -8.80
CA ASN A 221 -0.30 -18.31 -8.90
C ASN A 221 0.79 -18.31 -10.00
N GLN A 222 0.89 -17.25 -10.79
CA GLN A 222 1.95 -17.07 -11.80
C GLN A 222 2.89 -15.91 -11.44
N THR A 223 2.32 -14.78 -11.03
CA THR A 223 3.07 -13.61 -10.61
C THR A 223 2.35 -12.97 -9.43
N LEU A 224 3.10 -12.62 -8.39
CA LEU A 224 2.53 -12.05 -7.17
C LEU A 224 3.39 -10.91 -6.65
N VAL A 225 2.75 -9.77 -6.40
CA VAL A 225 3.32 -8.70 -5.57
C VAL A 225 2.47 -8.56 -4.31
N VAL A 226 3.13 -8.56 -3.16
CA VAL A 226 2.54 -8.20 -1.86
C VAL A 226 3.18 -6.90 -1.40
N ASN A 227 2.36 -5.88 -1.15
CA ASN A 227 2.85 -4.58 -0.71
C ASN A 227 2.05 -4.05 0.48
N THR A 228 2.67 -4.00 1.65
CA THR A 228 2.04 -3.48 2.86
C THR A 228 2.67 -2.16 3.26
N GLU A 229 1.88 -1.09 3.28
CA GLU A 229 2.35 0.24 3.67
C GLU A 229 1.97 0.50 5.13
N MET A 230 2.98 0.63 6.00
CA MET A 230 2.84 0.90 7.44
C MET A 230 1.77 -0.01 8.09
N ALA A 231 1.87 -1.31 7.86
CA ALA A 231 0.87 -2.27 8.30
C ALA A 231 0.67 -2.26 9.82
N ALA A 232 -0.59 -2.26 10.23
CA ALA A 232 -0.99 -2.48 11.62
C ALA A 232 -0.80 -3.96 12.03
N ALA A 233 -1.08 -4.26 13.29
CA ALA A 233 -1.04 -5.62 13.78
C ALA A 233 -2.01 -6.52 13.02
N ARG A 234 -1.53 -7.69 12.63
CA ARG A 234 -2.34 -8.72 11.96
C ARG A 234 -3.33 -9.38 12.92
N PRO A 235 -4.45 -9.96 12.43
CA PRO A 235 -5.28 -10.86 13.22
C PRO A 235 -4.47 -12.08 13.70
N VAL A 236 -4.67 -12.50 14.94
CA VAL A 236 -3.87 -13.57 15.58
C VAL A 236 -4.60 -14.92 15.60
N GLN A 237 -5.81 -15.02 15.08
CA GLN A 237 -6.57 -16.27 15.09
C GLN A 237 -5.95 -17.27 14.12
N GLU A 238 -5.67 -18.47 14.61
CA GLU A 238 -4.95 -19.53 13.89
C GLU A 238 -5.60 -19.89 12.54
N GLU A 239 -6.92 -19.86 12.45
CA GLU A 239 -7.69 -20.12 11.24
C GLU A 239 -7.45 -19.10 10.12
N TRP A 240 -6.91 -17.93 10.46
CA TRP A 240 -6.60 -16.86 9.49
C TRP A 240 -5.11 -16.61 9.35
N LEU A 241 -4.27 -17.44 9.96
CA LEU A 241 -2.84 -17.35 9.74
C LEU A 241 -2.51 -17.86 8.32
N PRO A 242 -1.92 -17.03 7.50
CA PRO A 242 -1.61 -17.41 6.14
C PRO A 242 -0.50 -18.47 6.11
N ASN A 243 -0.61 -19.37 5.14
CA ASN A 243 0.46 -20.31 4.82
C ASN A 243 1.11 -19.94 3.49
N TYR A 244 2.18 -19.17 3.54
CA TYR A 244 2.86 -18.68 2.35
C TYR A 244 4.04 -19.55 1.90
N THR A 245 4.01 -20.85 2.19
CA THR A 245 5.11 -21.76 1.82
C THR A 245 5.12 -22.15 0.34
N ASN A 246 4.03 -21.91 -0.40
CA ASN A 246 3.86 -22.35 -1.79
C ASN A 246 3.50 -21.18 -2.73
N LEU A 247 4.15 -20.04 -2.56
CA LEU A 247 4.01 -18.92 -3.48
C LEU A 247 4.75 -19.18 -4.79
N PRO A 248 4.33 -18.57 -5.92
CA PRO A 248 5.03 -18.73 -7.19
C PRO A 248 6.46 -18.17 -7.13
N GLU A 249 7.34 -18.66 -7.99
CA GLU A 249 8.72 -18.18 -8.09
C GLU A 249 8.78 -16.67 -8.36
N ASN A 250 7.86 -16.16 -9.17
CA ASN A 250 7.72 -14.73 -9.44
C ASN A 250 6.88 -14.06 -8.32
N THR A 251 7.40 -14.06 -7.10
CA THR A 251 6.81 -13.36 -5.96
C THR A 251 7.75 -12.27 -5.46
N LEU A 252 7.23 -11.07 -5.27
CA LEU A 252 7.91 -9.94 -4.61
C LEU A 252 7.07 -9.48 -3.41
N VAL A 253 7.74 -9.28 -2.27
CA VAL A 253 7.12 -8.84 -1.02
C VAL A 253 7.80 -7.59 -0.52
N HIS A 254 7.07 -6.49 -0.42
CA HIS A 254 7.52 -5.26 0.23
C HIS A 254 6.70 -5.00 1.49
N LEU A 255 7.35 -5.08 2.63
CA LEU A 255 6.82 -4.68 3.93
C LEU A 255 7.42 -3.31 4.25
N VAL A 256 6.61 -2.27 4.27
CA VAL A 256 7.10 -0.90 4.32
C VAL A 256 6.84 -0.28 5.67
N VAL A 257 7.84 0.40 6.22
CA VAL A 257 7.77 1.12 7.49
C VAL A 257 8.35 2.52 7.35
N ALA A 258 7.80 3.47 8.09
CA ALA A 258 8.21 4.87 8.10
C ALA A 258 8.88 5.22 9.44
N GLU A 259 9.93 6.08 9.41
CA GLU A 259 10.69 6.45 10.62
C GLU A 259 9.82 7.08 11.69
N ASP A 260 8.97 8.04 11.30
CA ASP A 260 8.11 8.79 12.21
C ASP A 260 6.66 8.26 12.25
N ASP A 261 6.46 6.97 11.98
CA ASP A 261 5.15 6.36 12.19
C ASP A 261 4.85 6.22 13.68
N MET A 262 4.07 7.18 14.20
CA MET A 262 3.63 7.23 15.60
C MET A 262 2.27 6.54 15.81
N THR A 263 1.68 5.97 14.76
CA THR A 263 0.35 5.35 14.81
C THR A 263 0.45 3.86 15.09
N VAL A 264 1.21 3.13 14.29
CA VAL A 264 1.39 1.68 14.44
C VAL A 264 2.84 1.29 14.72
N GLY A 265 3.79 2.20 14.46
CA GLY A 265 5.21 1.91 14.59
C GLY A 265 5.71 0.97 13.51
N GLN A 266 6.74 0.18 13.83
CA GLN A 266 7.46 -0.62 12.83
C GLN A 266 7.42 -2.12 13.11
N CYS A 267 7.21 -2.52 14.36
CA CYS A 267 7.45 -3.89 14.80
C CYS A 267 6.51 -4.92 14.18
N ASP A 268 5.25 -4.56 13.94
CA ASP A 268 4.30 -5.49 13.30
C ASP A 268 4.78 -5.85 11.89
N SER A 269 5.17 -4.87 11.08
CA SER A 269 5.72 -5.12 9.74
C SER A 269 7.04 -5.88 9.78
N VAL A 270 7.90 -5.62 10.78
CA VAL A 270 9.15 -6.38 11.00
C VAL A 270 8.85 -7.85 11.22
N HIS A 271 7.86 -8.19 12.04
CA HIS A 271 7.47 -9.59 12.29
C HIS A 271 6.75 -10.25 11.11
N HIS A 272 6.11 -9.48 10.24
CA HIS A 272 5.44 -10.03 9.06
C HIS A 272 6.43 -10.68 8.07
N ILE A 273 7.72 -10.33 8.10
CA ILE A 273 8.72 -10.91 7.19
C ILE A 273 8.83 -12.44 7.36
N ASP A 274 8.65 -12.93 8.57
CA ASP A 274 8.74 -14.35 8.90
C ASP A 274 7.64 -15.20 8.21
N LEU A 275 6.53 -14.57 7.82
CA LEU A 275 5.44 -15.23 7.08
C LEU A 275 5.90 -15.70 5.70
N PHE A 276 6.86 -15.03 5.11
CA PHE A 276 7.32 -15.24 3.73
C PHE A 276 8.61 -16.06 3.65
N SER A 277 8.90 -16.86 4.66
CA SER A 277 10.12 -17.71 4.72
C SER A 277 10.25 -18.70 3.56
N GLY A 278 9.18 -18.93 2.78
CA GLY A 278 9.21 -19.71 1.54
C GLY A 278 9.54 -18.92 0.28
N VAL A 279 9.66 -17.61 0.36
CA VAL A 279 10.05 -16.71 -0.74
C VAL A 279 11.54 -16.43 -0.64
N ASP A 280 12.21 -16.23 -1.78
CA ASP A 280 13.63 -15.85 -1.82
C ASP A 280 13.87 -14.59 -0.96
N GLU A 281 14.94 -14.59 -0.17
CA GLU A 281 15.26 -13.49 0.74
C GLU A 281 15.48 -12.15 0.02
N ASN A 282 15.94 -12.19 -1.24
CA ASN A 282 16.09 -10.98 -2.05
C ASN A 282 14.76 -10.47 -2.60
N HIS A 283 13.72 -11.26 -2.52
CA HIS A 283 12.36 -10.93 -2.93
C HIS A 283 11.44 -10.58 -1.76
N THR A 284 11.89 -10.77 -0.51
CA THR A 284 11.13 -10.43 0.70
C THR A 284 11.88 -9.33 1.44
N LEU A 285 11.42 -8.10 1.31
CA LEU A 285 12.14 -6.93 1.77
C LEU A 285 11.32 -6.10 2.74
N LEU A 286 11.91 -5.79 3.90
CA LEU A 286 11.46 -4.69 4.72
C LEU A 286 12.07 -3.39 4.17
N VAL A 287 11.22 -2.48 3.70
CA VAL A 287 11.62 -1.17 3.17
C VAL A 287 11.39 -0.13 4.25
N TYR A 288 12.47 0.47 4.73
CA TYR A 288 12.42 1.55 5.72
C TYR A 288 12.58 2.90 5.04
N ILE A 289 11.63 3.79 5.29
CA ILE A 289 11.61 5.16 4.78
C ILE A 289 12.11 6.09 5.89
N PRO A 290 13.34 6.64 5.78
CA PRO A 290 13.85 7.59 6.76
C PRO A 290 13.23 8.98 6.55
N SER A 291 13.12 9.73 7.63
CA SER A 291 12.83 11.16 7.57
C SER A 291 14.10 11.95 7.31
N ASP A 292 14.07 12.85 6.33
CA ASP A 292 15.19 13.74 6.06
C ASP A 292 14.87 15.18 6.51
N ARG A 293 15.59 15.64 7.51
CA ARG A 293 15.37 16.94 8.17
C ARG A 293 16.40 17.99 7.76
N TYR A 294 17.15 17.72 6.66
CA TYR A 294 18.24 18.58 6.20
C TYR A 294 17.77 19.96 5.73
N GLY A 295 16.77 20.00 4.85
CA GLY A 295 16.25 21.23 4.26
C GLY A 295 14.88 21.68 4.81
N PHE A 296 14.17 22.48 4.00
CA PHE A 296 12.81 22.91 4.32
C PHE A 296 11.94 23.06 3.07
N PRO A 297 10.64 22.56 3.11
CA PRO A 297 10.09 21.79 4.22
C PRO A 297 10.91 20.53 4.48
N ARG A 298 10.83 20.01 5.71
CA ARG A 298 11.46 18.73 6.06
C ARG A 298 10.67 17.60 5.41
N LEU A 299 11.36 16.54 5.05
CA LEU A 299 10.73 15.31 4.58
C LEU A 299 10.53 14.41 5.80
N VAL A 300 9.28 14.23 6.22
CA VAL A 300 8.94 13.47 7.44
C VAL A 300 8.12 12.25 7.04
N ALA A 301 8.73 11.07 7.19
CA ALA A 301 8.11 9.80 6.86
C ALA A 301 7.10 9.39 7.95
N THR A 302 5.83 9.74 7.74
CA THR A 302 4.74 9.49 8.68
C THR A 302 3.88 8.31 8.23
N HIS A 303 2.98 7.88 9.13
CA HIS A 303 1.97 6.86 8.85
C HIS A 303 1.10 7.16 7.62
N TYR A 304 0.87 8.42 7.31
CA TYR A 304 -0.10 8.85 6.29
C TYR A 304 0.49 8.98 4.87
N LEU A 305 1.77 8.66 4.69
CA LEU A 305 2.49 8.83 3.42
C LEU A 305 1.76 8.24 2.20
N PRO A 306 1.04 7.09 2.28
CA PRO A 306 0.33 6.55 1.12
C PRO A 306 -1.02 7.22 0.81
N ALA A 307 -1.52 8.10 1.70
CA ALA A 307 -2.79 8.76 1.52
C ALA A 307 -2.64 10.07 0.74
N ASN A 308 -3.58 10.38 -0.15
CA ASN A 308 -3.55 11.57 -1.00
C ASN A 308 -3.38 12.88 -0.21
N GLU A 309 -3.99 12.97 0.98
CA GLU A 309 -3.94 14.15 1.84
C GLU A 309 -2.53 14.45 2.36
N ALA A 310 -1.63 13.47 2.34
CA ALA A 310 -0.25 13.60 2.77
C ALA A 310 0.76 13.58 1.60
N HIS A 311 0.28 13.68 0.36
CA HIS A 311 1.14 13.63 -0.82
C HIS A 311 2.20 14.74 -0.78
N ASP A 312 3.44 14.32 -0.73
CA ASP A 312 4.63 15.16 -0.74
C ASP A 312 5.77 14.50 -1.53
N THR A 313 6.94 15.10 -1.48
CA THR A 313 8.14 14.57 -2.13
C THR A 313 8.50 13.14 -1.69
N LEU A 314 8.25 12.77 -0.42
CA LEU A 314 8.48 11.38 0.03
C LEU A 314 7.50 10.43 -0.65
N ALA A 315 6.24 10.83 -0.81
CA ALA A 315 5.27 10.03 -1.56
C ALA A 315 5.74 9.79 -3.00
N ASP A 316 6.20 10.84 -3.70
CA ASP A 316 6.69 10.70 -5.07
C ASP A 316 7.89 9.73 -5.19
N TRP A 317 8.89 9.88 -4.32
CA TRP A 317 10.14 9.17 -4.42
C TRP A 317 10.15 7.82 -3.69
N ALA A 318 9.54 7.72 -2.51
CA ALA A 318 9.56 6.50 -1.71
C ALA A 318 8.38 5.57 -2.02
N PHE A 319 7.21 6.11 -2.39
CA PHE A 319 5.99 5.35 -2.54
C PHE A 319 5.63 5.14 -4.01
N TYR A 320 5.28 6.17 -4.77
CA TYR A 320 4.80 6.01 -6.15
C TYR A 320 5.82 5.39 -7.10
N ARG A 321 7.12 5.65 -6.91
CA ARG A 321 8.17 4.96 -7.69
C ARG A 321 8.12 3.44 -7.51
N ARG A 322 7.92 2.96 -6.28
CA ARG A 322 7.80 1.52 -6.00
C ARG A 322 6.51 0.96 -6.57
N ILE A 323 5.39 1.66 -6.39
CA ILE A 323 4.09 1.24 -6.92
C ILE A 323 4.13 1.12 -8.44
N ASP A 324 4.69 2.09 -9.14
CA ASP A 324 4.86 2.04 -10.59
C ASP A 324 5.72 0.85 -11.05
N ALA A 325 6.84 0.62 -10.38
CA ALA A 325 7.72 -0.50 -10.71
C ALA A 325 7.05 -1.85 -10.41
N GLN A 326 6.30 -1.97 -9.31
CA GLN A 326 5.54 -3.17 -8.96
C GLN A 326 4.45 -3.46 -10.01
N ALA A 327 3.70 -2.43 -10.42
CA ALA A 327 2.68 -2.57 -11.45
C ALA A 327 3.29 -3.00 -12.79
N ASP A 328 4.35 -2.33 -13.22
CA ASP A 328 5.05 -2.69 -14.47
C ASP A 328 5.64 -4.11 -14.42
N TRP A 329 6.15 -4.54 -13.27
CA TRP A 329 6.66 -5.90 -13.10
C TRP A 329 5.57 -6.96 -13.28
N VAL A 330 4.39 -6.75 -12.67
CA VAL A 330 3.23 -7.66 -12.82
C VAL A 330 2.70 -7.65 -14.25
N VAL A 331 2.54 -6.45 -14.83
CA VAL A 331 2.06 -6.27 -16.21
C VAL A 331 3.01 -6.90 -17.21
N ALA A 332 4.32 -6.70 -17.05
CA ALA A 332 5.33 -7.26 -17.94
C ALA A 332 5.33 -8.79 -17.91
N HIS A 333 5.25 -9.40 -16.72
CA HIS A 333 5.12 -10.86 -16.59
C HIS A 333 3.84 -11.39 -17.25
N SER A 334 2.71 -10.69 -17.13
CA SER A 334 1.44 -11.10 -17.77
C SER A 334 1.51 -11.07 -19.30
N ARG A 335 2.45 -10.30 -19.86
CA ARG A 335 2.66 -10.13 -21.30
C ARG A 335 3.88 -10.90 -21.84
N GLY A 336 4.68 -11.51 -20.95
CA GLY A 336 5.96 -12.11 -21.31
C GLY A 336 7.03 -11.10 -21.74
N ASP A 337 6.91 -9.84 -21.38
CA ASP A 337 7.89 -8.78 -21.65
C ASP A 337 9.00 -8.80 -20.58
N LEU A 338 9.96 -9.69 -20.78
CA LEU A 338 11.07 -9.87 -19.84
C LEU A 338 11.98 -8.62 -19.72
N ASN A 339 12.09 -7.80 -20.75
CA ASN A 339 12.94 -6.59 -20.68
C ASN A 339 12.33 -5.55 -19.74
N THR A 340 11.01 -5.33 -19.82
CA THR A 340 10.31 -4.44 -18.88
C THR A 340 10.30 -5.04 -17.48
N ALA A 341 10.12 -6.36 -17.34
CA ALA A 341 10.18 -7.04 -16.05
C ALA A 341 11.55 -6.87 -15.38
N ASP A 342 12.66 -7.06 -16.11
CA ASP A 342 14.04 -6.87 -15.59
C ASP A 342 14.29 -5.42 -15.16
N PHE A 343 13.82 -4.45 -15.94
CA PHE A 343 13.95 -3.04 -15.58
C PHE A 343 13.14 -2.70 -14.32
N ALA A 344 11.91 -3.18 -14.22
CA ALA A 344 11.07 -3.01 -13.05
C ALA A 344 11.71 -3.67 -11.82
N TYR A 345 12.21 -4.89 -11.97
CA TYR A 345 12.89 -5.65 -10.91
C TYR A 345 14.08 -4.89 -10.31
N ALA A 346 14.89 -4.25 -11.14
CA ALA A 346 16.01 -3.45 -10.66
C ALA A 346 15.59 -2.25 -9.77
N ASN A 347 14.33 -1.83 -9.83
CA ASN A 347 13.74 -0.80 -8.96
C ASN A 347 12.99 -1.38 -7.75
N LEU A 348 12.99 -2.71 -7.57
CA LEU A 348 12.20 -3.39 -6.54
C LEU A 348 13.04 -4.24 -5.58
N VAL A 349 14.32 -4.42 -5.86
CA VAL A 349 15.24 -5.16 -5.00
C VAL A 349 16.32 -4.22 -4.45
N ASP A 350 17.15 -4.70 -3.52
CA ASP A 350 18.20 -3.90 -2.88
C ASP A 350 19.26 -3.42 -3.90
N THR A 351 18.95 -2.32 -4.53
CA THR A 351 19.79 -1.64 -5.52
C THR A 351 19.83 -0.14 -5.28
N PRO A 352 20.82 0.56 -5.84
CA PRO A 352 20.81 2.03 -5.83
C PRO A 352 19.58 2.63 -6.55
N MET A 353 18.93 1.90 -7.46
CA MET A 353 17.73 2.37 -8.16
C MET A 353 16.52 2.40 -7.22
N LEU A 354 16.35 1.41 -6.35
CA LEU A 354 15.30 1.42 -5.34
C LEU A 354 15.56 2.50 -4.29
N SER A 355 16.80 2.61 -3.81
CA SER A 355 17.13 3.45 -2.65
C SER A 355 17.30 4.94 -2.95
N ASP A 356 17.45 5.37 -4.21
CA ASP A 356 17.60 6.78 -4.59
C ASP A 356 16.35 7.59 -4.27
N MET A 357 16.51 8.69 -3.55
CA MET A 357 15.44 9.60 -3.12
C MET A 357 15.60 11.01 -3.70
N GLY A 358 16.42 11.16 -4.76
CA GLY A 358 16.70 12.45 -5.38
C GLY A 358 17.67 13.30 -4.57
N LYS A 359 17.66 14.60 -4.84
CA LYS A 359 18.61 15.56 -4.23
C LYS A 359 17.90 16.83 -3.82
N TRP A 360 18.27 17.34 -2.69
CA TRP A 360 17.96 18.71 -2.26
C TRP A 360 18.43 19.72 -3.30
N SER A 361 17.85 20.91 -3.30
CA SER A 361 18.14 21.96 -4.30
C SER A 361 19.59 22.43 -4.35
N ASP A 362 20.38 22.14 -3.33
CA ASP A 362 21.83 22.40 -3.28
C ASP A 362 22.70 21.24 -3.77
N GLY A 363 22.06 20.15 -4.22
CA GLY A 363 22.72 18.94 -4.73
C GLY A 363 23.05 17.89 -3.67
N THR A 364 22.75 18.14 -2.40
CA THR A 364 22.89 17.14 -1.33
C THR A 364 21.90 16.00 -1.57
N PRO A 365 22.33 14.71 -1.58
CA PRO A 365 21.39 13.61 -1.69
C PRO A 365 20.38 13.59 -0.52
N VAL A 366 19.11 13.29 -0.81
CA VAL A 366 18.14 12.95 0.23
C VAL A 366 18.54 11.60 0.85
N LEU A 367 18.22 11.40 2.12
CA LEU A 367 18.48 10.14 2.80
C LEU A 367 17.85 8.98 2.02
N PRO A 368 18.63 7.96 1.64
CA PRO A 368 18.15 6.87 0.80
C PRO A 368 17.18 5.97 1.56
N LEU A 369 16.28 5.29 0.84
CA LEU A 369 15.55 4.15 1.39
C LEU A 369 16.54 3.12 1.90
N GLN A 370 16.19 2.48 3.01
CA GLN A 370 16.96 1.37 3.58
C GLN A 370 16.19 0.08 3.40
N VAL A 371 16.88 -0.98 3.02
CA VAL A 371 16.26 -2.25 2.67
C VAL A 371 16.87 -3.35 3.53
N TYR A 372 16.03 -4.22 4.07
CA TYR A 372 16.43 -5.30 4.95
C TYR A 372 15.74 -6.61 4.55
N SER A 373 16.51 -7.63 4.18
CA SER A 373 16.01 -8.99 4.05
C SER A 373 15.96 -9.73 5.40
N ASN A 374 16.79 -9.31 6.35
CA ASN A 374 16.81 -9.82 7.71
C ASN A 374 16.85 -8.67 8.74
N PRO A 375 15.69 -8.08 9.09
CA PRO A 375 15.65 -6.96 10.02
C PRO A 375 16.11 -7.30 11.44
N SER A 376 16.10 -8.58 11.85
CA SER A 376 16.56 -9.00 13.18
C SER A 376 18.07 -8.78 13.39
N GLU A 377 18.83 -8.71 12.32
CA GLU A 377 20.28 -8.42 12.37
C GLU A 377 20.57 -6.91 12.43
N SER A 378 19.56 -6.08 12.23
CA SER A 378 19.71 -4.62 12.28
C SER A 378 19.50 -4.10 13.69
N GLY A 379 20.44 -3.31 14.20
CA GLY A 379 20.26 -2.59 15.45
C GLY A 379 19.09 -1.60 15.45
N LEU A 380 18.61 -1.19 14.26
CA LEU A 380 17.48 -0.27 14.11
C LEU A 380 16.19 -0.86 14.68
N PHE A 381 15.97 -2.17 14.49
CA PHE A 381 14.76 -2.87 14.93
C PHE A 381 14.95 -3.68 16.22
N ALA A 382 16.03 -3.45 16.97
CA ALA A 382 16.33 -4.22 18.18
C ALA A 382 15.21 -4.18 19.24
N SER A 383 14.38 -3.15 19.26
CA SER A 383 13.24 -3.04 20.16
C SER A 383 12.03 -3.91 19.76
N CYS A 384 12.05 -4.52 18.58
CA CYS A 384 10.99 -5.38 18.08
C CYS A 384 11.21 -6.88 18.44
N PHE A 385 12.39 -7.24 18.99
CA PHE A 385 12.78 -8.61 19.33
C PHE A 385 13.06 -8.81 20.81
#